data_6ed55d53d0e28fd985a4f9a5b034e981
#
_entry.id   6ed55d53d0e28fd985a4f9a5b034e981
#
_cell.length_a   1.000
_cell.length_b   1.000
_cell.length_c   1.000
_cell.angle_alpha   90.00
_cell.angle_beta   90.00
_cell.angle_gamma   90.00
#
_symmetry.space_group_name_H-M   'P 1'
#
loop_
_entity.id
_entity.type
_entity.pdbx_description
1 polymer ?
#
loop_
_entity_poly.entity_id
_entity_poly.type
_entity_poly.pdbx_seq_one_letter_code
_entity_poly.pdbx_strand_id
1 'polypeptide(L)'
;MDLVDSVELENLATIYLWKYPELNITILRPCNIVGPGVNNTLSQSLMQERVPVLMGFSPMMQFIHLEDMADAIVVAFEQNHPGIYNVAPDDCVPYQTAIELCGCKKLPIPSIPPNMPIILGKLAKKEFFPPHLLNYFKYAATIDGGLFSHTFGFTPRYGLKEIFAHYRNLK
;
A
#
# COMPACT_ATOMS: atom_id res chain seq x y z
N MET A 1 15.21 3.03 -1.71
CA MET A 1 14.69 4.37 -1.34
C MET A 1 14.24 4.26 0.10
N ASP A 2 14.83 5.01 1.00
CA ASP A 2 14.47 5.01 2.40
C ASP A 2 13.15 5.80 2.57
N LEU A 3 12.37 5.49 3.62
CA LEU A 3 11.14 6.23 3.93
C LEU A 3 11.42 7.73 4.17
N VAL A 4 12.60 8.05 4.71
CA VAL A 4 13.05 9.42 4.93
C VAL A 4 13.20 10.16 3.59
N ASP A 5 13.85 9.54 2.60
CA ASP A 5 14.03 10.14 1.26
C ASP A 5 12.69 10.47 0.60
N SER A 6 11.69 9.59 0.78
CA SER A 6 10.35 9.81 0.21
C SER A 6 9.65 11.01 0.85
N VAL A 7 9.78 11.18 2.17
CA VAL A 7 9.20 12.32 2.90
C VAL A 7 9.89 13.63 2.50
N GLU A 8 11.21 13.62 2.38
CA GLU A 8 11.97 14.80 1.96
C GLU A 8 11.63 15.22 0.53
N LEU A 9 11.51 14.25 -0.39
CA LEU A 9 11.11 14.50 -1.77
C LEU A 9 9.70 15.10 -1.84
N GLU A 10 8.76 14.56 -1.08
CA GLU A 10 7.39 15.10 -1.05
C GLU A 10 7.33 16.49 -0.47
N ASN A 11 8.07 16.76 0.62
CA ASN A 11 8.18 18.10 1.20
C ASN A 11 8.74 19.10 0.19
N LEU A 12 9.81 18.73 -0.53
CA LEU A 12 10.39 19.56 -1.58
C LEU A 12 9.37 19.83 -2.71
N ALA A 13 8.73 18.79 -3.23
CA ALA A 13 7.71 18.91 -4.27
C ALA A 13 6.55 19.83 -3.83
N THR A 14 6.11 19.70 -2.57
CA THR A 14 5.06 20.56 -1.99
C THR A 14 5.50 22.02 -1.92
N ILE A 15 6.76 22.29 -1.53
CA ILE A 15 7.30 23.66 -1.54
C ILE A 15 7.28 24.23 -2.95
N TYR A 16 7.70 23.45 -3.94
CA TYR A 16 7.73 23.88 -5.34
C TYR A 16 6.33 24.11 -5.90
N LEU A 17 5.37 23.24 -5.58
CA LEU A 17 3.96 23.40 -5.95
C LEU A 17 3.41 24.77 -5.56
N TRP A 18 3.72 25.26 -4.35
CA TRP A 18 3.20 26.54 -3.85
C TRP A 18 4.06 27.73 -4.25
N LYS A 19 5.37 27.55 -4.39
CA LYS A 19 6.30 28.64 -4.69
C LYS A 19 6.38 28.97 -6.19
N TYR A 20 6.16 27.97 -7.04
CA TYR A 20 6.30 28.07 -8.48
C TYR A 20 5.06 27.51 -9.20
N PRO A 21 3.91 28.22 -9.14
CA PRO A 21 2.67 27.71 -9.70
C PRO A 21 2.72 27.48 -11.22
N GLU A 22 3.68 28.07 -11.91
CA GLU A 22 3.94 27.85 -13.33
C GLU A 22 4.44 26.44 -13.65
N LEU A 23 4.93 25.69 -12.68
CA LEU A 23 5.43 24.32 -12.89
C LEU A 23 4.35 23.25 -13.00
N ASN A 24 3.09 23.57 -12.70
CA ASN A 24 1.97 22.61 -12.78
C ASN A 24 2.27 21.26 -12.12
N ILE A 25 2.69 21.27 -10.87
CA ILE A 25 3.07 20.05 -10.14
C ILE A 25 1.81 19.34 -9.62
N THR A 26 1.71 18.04 -9.91
CA THR A 26 0.71 17.14 -9.33
C THR A 26 1.40 16.06 -8.51
N ILE A 27 1.07 15.97 -7.23
CA ILE A 27 1.60 14.96 -6.29
C ILE A 27 0.54 13.91 -6.07
N LEU A 28 0.83 12.64 -6.41
CA LEU A 28 -0.06 11.51 -6.19
C LEU A 28 0.44 10.66 -5.02
N ARG A 29 -0.44 10.41 -4.06
CA ARG A 29 -0.23 9.58 -2.87
C ARG A 29 -1.06 8.31 -2.99
N PRO A 30 -0.54 7.23 -3.57
CA PRO A 30 -1.29 6.00 -3.71
C PRO A 30 -1.43 5.25 -2.38
N CYS A 31 -2.50 4.47 -2.24
CA CYS A 31 -2.57 3.39 -1.26
C CYS A 31 -1.64 2.24 -1.68
N ASN A 32 -1.83 1.02 -1.17
CA ASN A 32 -0.97 -0.10 -1.50
C ASN A 32 -1.12 -0.52 -2.96
N ILE A 33 -0.12 -0.26 -3.78
CA ILE A 33 -0.08 -0.72 -5.17
C ILE A 33 0.28 -2.21 -5.17
N VAL A 34 -0.54 -3.01 -5.86
CA VAL A 34 -0.39 -4.46 -6.00
C VAL A 34 -0.70 -4.89 -7.44
N GLY A 35 -0.26 -6.08 -7.82
CA GLY A 35 -0.51 -6.63 -9.16
C GLY A 35 0.73 -7.27 -9.79
N PRO A 36 0.63 -7.70 -11.05
CA PRO A 36 1.72 -8.34 -11.78
C PRO A 36 2.96 -7.45 -11.85
N GLY A 37 4.13 -8.01 -11.52
CA GLY A 37 5.41 -7.29 -11.59
C GLY A 37 5.68 -6.30 -10.44
N VAL A 38 4.73 -6.06 -9.55
CA VAL A 38 4.95 -5.20 -8.38
C VAL A 38 5.86 -5.89 -7.37
N ASN A 39 6.97 -5.25 -7.04
CA ASN A 39 7.99 -5.78 -6.14
C ASN A 39 8.16 -4.90 -4.89
N ASN A 40 7.14 -4.82 -4.06
CA ASN A 40 7.19 -4.18 -2.74
C ASN A 40 7.01 -5.21 -1.62
N THR A 41 7.26 -4.80 -0.38
CA THR A 41 7.19 -5.68 0.80
C THR A 41 5.85 -6.39 0.93
N LEU A 42 4.75 -5.69 0.63
CA LEU A 42 3.40 -6.26 0.74
C LEU A 42 3.13 -7.28 -0.37
N SER A 43 3.42 -6.95 -1.63
CA SER A 43 3.29 -7.89 -2.75
C SER A 43 4.14 -9.13 -2.56
N GLN A 44 5.39 -8.98 -2.13
CA GLN A 44 6.26 -10.11 -1.80
C GLN A 44 5.67 -10.99 -0.69
N SER A 45 5.07 -10.38 0.33
CA SER A 45 4.37 -11.09 1.39
C SER A 45 3.19 -11.89 0.85
N LEU A 46 2.35 -11.29 0.01
CA LEU A 46 1.17 -11.93 -0.59
C LEU A 46 1.51 -13.08 -1.57
N MET A 47 2.73 -13.13 -2.10
CA MET A 47 3.22 -14.22 -2.94
C MET A 47 3.65 -15.47 -2.13
N GLN A 48 3.88 -15.34 -0.82
CA GLN A 48 4.35 -16.45 0.02
C GLN A 48 3.21 -17.43 0.32
N GLU A 49 3.55 -18.72 0.50
CA GLU A 49 2.57 -19.71 0.97
C GLU A 49 2.12 -19.43 2.41
N ARG A 50 3.05 -18.96 3.25
CA ARG A 50 2.82 -18.65 4.67
C ARG A 50 3.21 -17.21 4.96
N VAL A 51 2.24 -16.44 5.39
CA VAL A 51 2.40 -15.00 5.68
C VAL A 51 2.37 -14.77 7.18
N PRO A 52 3.39 -14.11 7.75
CA PRO A 52 3.37 -13.76 9.16
C PRO A 52 2.26 -12.77 9.45
N VAL A 53 1.48 -13.04 10.49
CA VAL A 53 0.41 -12.16 10.98
C VAL A 53 0.61 -11.91 12.47
N LEU A 54 0.44 -10.68 12.90
CA LEU A 54 0.52 -10.33 14.32
C LEU A 54 -0.75 -10.78 15.04
N MET A 55 -0.60 -11.60 16.07
CA MET A 55 -1.74 -12.03 16.88
C MET A 55 -2.44 -10.83 17.52
N GLY A 56 -3.76 -10.79 17.41
CA GLY A 56 -4.60 -9.69 17.93
C GLY A 56 -4.69 -8.46 17.02
N PHE A 57 -4.04 -8.46 15.85
CA PHE A 57 -4.08 -7.34 14.91
C PHE A 57 -4.53 -7.78 13.51
N SER A 58 -5.41 -6.99 12.91
CA SER A 58 -5.84 -7.12 11.51
C SER A 58 -6.23 -5.74 10.99
N PRO A 59 -5.25 -4.88 10.70
CA PRO A 59 -5.54 -3.52 10.26
C PRO A 59 -6.34 -3.52 8.96
N MET A 60 -7.19 -2.49 8.81
CA MET A 60 -7.84 -2.22 7.53
C MET A 60 -6.81 -1.69 6.54
N MET A 61 -6.83 -2.22 5.32
CA MET A 61 -5.92 -1.86 4.25
C MET A 61 -6.69 -1.61 2.95
N GLN A 62 -6.19 -0.70 2.15
CA GLN A 62 -6.64 -0.43 0.79
C GLN A 62 -5.61 -0.91 -0.21
N PHE A 63 -6.08 -1.35 -1.37
CA PHE A 63 -5.24 -1.87 -2.45
C PHE A 63 -5.69 -1.29 -3.78
N ILE A 64 -4.74 -0.85 -4.58
CA ILE A 64 -5.00 -0.42 -5.96
C ILE A 64 -4.19 -1.30 -6.93
N HIS A 65 -4.81 -1.70 -8.03
CA HIS A 65 -4.11 -2.47 -9.06
C HIS A 65 -3.08 -1.60 -9.77
N LEU A 66 -1.96 -2.20 -10.16
CA LEU A 66 -0.87 -1.49 -10.88
C LEU A 66 -1.37 -0.77 -12.13
N GLU A 67 -2.27 -1.40 -12.91
CA GLU A 67 -2.83 -0.79 -14.12
C GLU A 67 -3.73 0.40 -13.78
N ASP A 68 -4.55 0.30 -12.73
CA ASP A 68 -5.37 1.44 -12.28
C ASP A 68 -4.48 2.61 -11.80
N MET A 69 -3.36 2.30 -11.14
CA MET A 69 -2.41 3.36 -10.77
C MET A 69 -1.74 3.99 -11.98
N ALA A 70 -1.42 3.19 -13.02
CA ALA A 70 -0.89 3.71 -14.27
C ALA A 70 -1.91 4.61 -14.98
N ASP A 71 -3.17 4.19 -15.05
CA ASP A 71 -4.26 5.02 -15.61
C ASP A 71 -4.46 6.31 -14.81
N ALA A 72 -4.35 6.25 -13.47
CA ALA A 72 -4.42 7.44 -12.62
C ALA A 72 -3.31 8.45 -12.93
N ILE A 73 -2.08 7.97 -13.20
CA ILE A 73 -0.97 8.84 -13.61
C ILE A 73 -1.25 9.48 -14.98
N VAL A 74 -1.74 8.69 -15.94
CA VAL A 74 -2.05 9.18 -17.28
C VAL A 74 -3.13 10.26 -17.24
N VAL A 75 -4.23 10.02 -16.55
CA VAL A 75 -5.34 10.97 -16.45
C VAL A 75 -4.93 12.25 -15.72
N ALA A 76 -4.09 12.13 -14.68
CA ALA A 76 -3.55 13.29 -13.97
C ALA A 76 -2.64 14.13 -14.87
N PHE A 77 -1.83 13.49 -15.70
CA PHE A 77 -0.97 14.18 -16.67
C PHE A 77 -1.76 14.88 -17.77
N GLU A 78 -2.75 14.21 -18.33
CA GLU A 78 -3.56 14.75 -19.45
C GLU A 78 -4.44 15.93 -19.02
N GLN A 79 -5.07 15.84 -17.84
CA GLN A 79 -5.97 16.90 -17.36
C GLN A 79 -5.25 18.06 -16.67
N ASN A 80 -4.00 17.83 -16.22
CA ASN A 80 -3.10 18.85 -15.69
C ASN A 80 -3.74 19.75 -14.61
N HIS A 81 -4.27 19.11 -13.55
CA HIS A 81 -4.78 19.82 -12.36
C HIS A 81 -3.72 19.79 -11.26
N PRO A 82 -2.94 20.88 -11.05
CA PRO A 82 -1.94 20.94 -10.00
C PRO A 82 -2.54 20.74 -8.61
N GLY A 83 -1.84 20.00 -7.76
CA GLY A 83 -2.32 19.74 -6.39
C GLY A 83 -1.74 18.48 -5.77
N ILE A 84 -2.26 18.13 -4.59
CA ILE A 84 -1.88 16.92 -3.84
C ILE A 84 -3.11 16.04 -3.73
N TYR A 85 -3.01 14.81 -4.22
CA TYR A 85 -4.15 13.91 -4.33
C TYR A 85 -3.81 12.52 -3.79
N ASN A 86 -4.66 12.01 -2.92
CA ASN A 86 -4.62 10.59 -2.57
C ASN A 86 -5.28 9.77 -3.68
N VAL A 87 -4.67 8.63 -4.04
CA VAL A 87 -5.20 7.71 -5.06
C VAL A 87 -5.51 6.38 -4.38
N ALA A 88 -6.77 6.15 -4.09
CA ALA A 88 -7.24 4.94 -3.42
C ALA A 88 -8.69 4.64 -3.82
N PRO A 89 -9.07 3.35 -3.93
CA PRO A 89 -10.48 2.96 -4.02
C PRO A 89 -11.18 3.17 -2.67
N ASP A 90 -12.53 3.25 -2.70
CA ASP A 90 -13.33 3.38 -1.47
C ASP A 90 -13.35 2.09 -0.65
N ASP A 91 -13.16 0.93 -1.30
CA ASP A 91 -13.18 -0.35 -0.64
C ASP A 91 -11.89 -0.61 0.16
N CYS A 92 -12.07 -1.25 1.29
CA CYS A 92 -10.98 -1.65 2.16
C CYS A 92 -11.24 -3.05 2.74
N VAL A 93 -10.18 -3.73 3.14
CA VAL A 93 -10.26 -5.10 3.64
C VAL A 93 -9.33 -5.29 4.84
N PRO A 94 -9.73 -6.08 5.86
CA PRO A 94 -8.80 -6.47 6.93
C PRO A 94 -7.60 -7.22 6.35
N TYR A 95 -6.39 -6.92 6.82
CA TYR A 95 -5.16 -7.56 6.33
C TYR A 95 -5.22 -9.09 6.32
N GLN A 96 -5.76 -9.67 7.38
CA GLN A 96 -5.88 -11.13 7.46
C GLN A 96 -6.86 -11.70 6.43
N THR A 97 -7.90 -10.96 6.06
CA THR A 97 -8.82 -11.34 4.97
C THR A 97 -8.15 -11.23 3.61
N ALA A 98 -7.32 -10.19 3.38
CA ALA A 98 -6.52 -10.08 2.16
C ALA A 98 -5.60 -11.29 1.97
N ILE A 99 -4.92 -11.74 3.05
CA ILE A 99 -4.09 -12.96 3.06
C ILE A 99 -4.90 -14.20 2.65
N GLU A 100 -6.12 -14.37 3.19
CA GLU A 100 -7.01 -15.49 2.86
C GLU A 100 -7.46 -15.44 1.40
N LEU A 101 -7.82 -14.26 0.90
CA LEU A 101 -8.22 -14.07 -0.49
C LEU A 101 -7.10 -14.39 -1.48
N CYS A 102 -5.84 -14.16 -1.10
CA CYS A 102 -4.65 -14.59 -1.85
C CYS A 102 -4.34 -16.09 -1.73
N GLY A 103 -5.11 -16.87 -0.94
CA GLY A 103 -4.84 -18.29 -0.71
C GLY A 103 -3.60 -18.58 0.15
N CYS A 104 -3.11 -17.59 0.90
CA CYS A 104 -1.98 -17.76 1.81
C CYS A 104 -2.42 -18.39 3.13
N LYS A 105 -1.51 -19.15 3.75
CA LYS A 105 -1.67 -19.64 5.12
C LYS A 105 -1.13 -18.61 6.09
N LYS A 106 -1.89 -18.31 7.14
CA LYS A 106 -1.44 -17.40 8.20
C LYS A 106 -0.40 -18.09 9.09
N LEU A 107 0.69 -17.39 9.39
CA LEU A 107 1.67 -17.76 10.40
C LEU A 107 1.52 -16.80 11.60
N PRO A 108 0.80 -17.18 12.66
CA PRO A 108 0.56 -16.26 13.77
C PRO A 108 1.85 -16.02 14.56
N ILE A 109 2.21 -14.76 14.73
CA ILE A 109 3.38 -14.30 15.51
C ILE A 109 2.87 -13.57 16.75
N PRO A 110 3.28 -13.98 17.97
CA PRO A 110 2.93 -13.26 19.19
C PRO A 110 3.43 -11.81 19.14
N SER A 111 2.58 -10.89 19.59
CA SER A 111 2.89 -9.45 19.60
C SER A 111 3.07 -8.89 21.01
N ILE A 112 2.98 -9.73 22.04
CA ILE A 112 3.17 -9.39 23.45
C ILE A 112 4.29 -10.26 24.03
N PRO A 113 5.37 -9.65 24.56
CA PRO A 113 5.67 -8.21 24.63
C PRO A 113 5.88 -7.59 23.23
N PRO A 114 5.78 -6.27 23.07
CA PRO A 114 5.77 -5.58 21.77
C PRO A 114 6.95 -5.94 20.83
N ASN A 115 8.11 -6.28 21.40
CA ASN A 115 9.32 -6.64 20.66
C ASN A 115 9.41 -8.14 20.31
N MET A 116 8.43 -8.95 20.69
CA MET A 116 8.45 -10.40 20.45
C MET A 116 8.63 -10.77 18.97
N PRO A 117 7.97 -10.13 17.99
CA PRO A 117 8.16 -10.45 16.58
C PRO A 117 9.60 -10.26 16.11
N ILE A 118 10.28 -9.25 16.63
CA ILE A 118 11.70 -8.95 16.32
C ILE A 118 12.61 -10.00 16.96
N ILE A 119 12.34 -10.36 18.22
CA ILE A 119 13.13 -11.36 18.97
C ILE A 119 13.00 -12.73 18.29
N LEU A 120 11.79 -13.16 17.94
CA LEU A 120 11.55 -14.42 17.25
C LEU A 120 12.20 -14.43 15.85
N GLY A 121 12.15 -13.31 15.13
CA GLY A 121 12.81 -13.15 13.85
C GLY A 121 14.33 -13.36 13.95
N LYS A 122 14.97 -12.72 14.93
CA LYS A 122 16.39 -12.88 15.21
C LYS A 122 16.75 -14.33 15.56
N LEU A 123 15.96 -14.98 16.40
CA LEU A 123 16.16 -16.38 16.81
C LEU A 123 15.98 -17.35 15.63
N ALA A 124 14.99 -17.11 14.77
CA ALA A 124 14.72 -17.91 13.58
C ALA A 124 15.64 -17.57 12.38
N LYS A 125 16.52 -16.58 12.52
CA LYS A 125 17.34 -16.02 11.43
C LYS A 125 16.50 -15.61 10.21
N LYS A 126 15.29 -15.14 10.46
CA LYS A 126 14.33 -14.72 9.42
C LYS A 126 13.59 -13.45 9.89
N GLU A 127 13.63 -12.41 9.09
CA GLU A 127 12.79 -11.22 9.35
C GLU A 127 11.33 -11.55 9.02
N PHE A 128 10.49 -11.62 10.05
CA PHE A 128 9.03 -11.76 9.87
C PHE A 128 8.39 -10.42 9.48
N PHE A 129 8.87 -9.35 10.09
CA PHE A 129 8.42 -7.98 9.82
C PHE A 129 9.63 -7.05 9.87
N PRO A 130 9.81 -6.18 8.87
CA PRO A 130 10.77 -5.08 8.97
C PRO A 130 10.43 -4.23 10.21
N PRO A 131 11.37 -3.93 11.10
CA PRO A 131 11.08 -3.23 12.36
C PRO A 131 10.36 -1.89 12.17
N HIS A 132 10.71 -1.15 11.13
CA HIS A 132 10.10 0.14 10.78
C HIS A 132 8.66 0.02 10.28
N LEU A 133 8.25 -1.15 9.76
CA LEU A 133 6.89 -1.42 9.28
C LEU A 133 6.00 -2.13 10.31
N LEU A 134 6.52 -2.46 11.51
CA LEU A 134 5.75 -3.21 12.50
C LEU A 134 4.43 -2.51 12.88
N ASN A 135 4.45 -1.20 13.00
CA ASN A 135 3.26 -0.40 13.31
C ASN A 135 2.26 -0.38 12.15
N TYR A 136 2.72 -0.45 10.92
CA TYR A 136 1.88 -0.56 9.74
C TYR A 136 1.03 -1.85 9.73
N PHE A 137 1.57 -2.96 10.26
CA PHE A 137 0.84 -4.22 10.41
C PHE A 137 0.00 -4.31 11.69
N LYS A 138 0.03 -3.28 12.55
CA LYS A 138 -0.81 -3.17 13.75
C LYS A 138 -1.99 -2.24 13.56
N TYR A 139 -1.79 -1.11 12.90
CA TYR A 139 -2.75 -0.02 12.83
C TYR A 139 -3.24 0.19 11.39
N ALA A 140 -4.51 0.55 11.26
CA ALA A 140 -5.07 0.86 9.95
C ALA A 140 -4.40 2.10 9.34
N ALA A 141 -4.12 2.02 8.04
CA ALA A 141 -3.64 3.14 7.22
C ALA A 141 -4.51 3.20 5.97
N THR A 142 -5.69 3.81 6.10
CA THR A 142 -6.59 4.08 4.99
C THR A 142 -6.57 5.57 4.66
N ILE A 143 -6.69 5.88 3.38
CA ILE A 143 -6.69 7.24 2.85
C ILE A 143 -7.96 7.48 2.03
N ASP A 144 -8.42 8.71 2.01
CA ASP A 144 -9.56 9.13 1.20
C ASP A 144 -9.08 9.52 -0.21
N GLY A 145 -9.52 8.77 -1.23
CA GLY A 145 -9.24 9.01 -2.64
C GLY A 145 -10.31 9.87 -3.35
N GLY A 146 -11.36 10.28 -2.65
CA GLY A 146 -12.52 10.94 -3.23
C GLY A 146 -12.20 12.24 -3.97
N LEU A 147 -11.25 13.03 -3.47
CA LEU A 147 -10.82 14.26 -4.16
C LEU A 147 -10.22 13.96 -5.54
N PHE A 148 -9.35 12.93 -5.64
CA PHE A 148 -8.78 12.53 -6.93
C PHE A 148 -9.86 12.03 -7.88
N SER A 149 -10.70 11.11 -7.41
CA SER A 149 -11.79 10.54 -8.21
C SER A 149 -12.73 11.62 -8.75
N HIS A 150 -13.06 12.60 -7.92
CA HIS A 150 -13.96 13.69 -8.31
C HIS A 150 -13.30 14.67 -9.29
N THR A 151 -12.04 15.07 -9.03
CA THR A 151 -11.32 16.05 -9.84
C THR A 151 -11.03 15.51 -11.24
N PHE A 152 -10.63 14.24 -11.34
CA PHE A 152 -10.17 13.64 -12.59
C PHE A 152 -11.21 12.73 -13.26
N GLY A 153 -12.40 12.54 -12.66
CA GLY A 153 -13.39 11.58 -13.15
C GLY A 153 -12.88 10.14 -13.13
N PHE A 154 -11.96 9.82 -12.22
CA PHE A 154 -11.28 8.54 -12.16
C PHE A 154 -12.02 7.53 -11.26
N THR A 155 -12.15 6.31 -11.76
CA THR A 155 -12.68 5.17 -10.99
C THR A 155 -11.80 3.95 -11.26
N PRO A 156 -11.23 3.31 -10.23
CA PRO A 156 -10.47 2.06 -10.40
C PRO A 156 -11.35 0.98 -11.06
N ARG A 157 -10.77 0.20 -11.97
CA ARG A 157 -11.45 -0.88 -12.69
C ARG A 157 -11.40 -2.21 -11.96
N TYR A 158 -10.31 -2.45 -11.22
CA TYR A 158 -10.05 -3.72 -10.55
C TYR A 158 -10.55 -3.68 -9.10
N GLY A 159 -11.49 -4.55 -8.78
CA GLY A 159 -11.93 -4.76 -7.39
C GLY A 159 -10.99 -5.69 -6.61
N LEU A 160 -11.16 -5.75 -5.29
CA LEU A 160 -10.32 -6.57 -4.40
C LEU A 160 -10.26 -8.05 -4.81
N LYS A 161 -11.38 -8.62 -5.33
CA LYS A 161 -11.42 -10.03 -5.75
C LYS A 161 -10.48 -10.30 -6.92
N GLU A 162 -10.45 -9.41 -7.90
CA GLU A 162 -9.61 -9.52 -9.10
C GLU A 162 -8.15 -9.32 -8.75
N ILE A 163 -7.85 -8.31 -7.94
CA ILE A 163 -6.51 -8.04 -7.42
C ILE A 163 -5.94 -9.29 -6.72
N PHE A 164 -6.70 -9.90 -5.83
CA PHE A 164 -6.20 -11.04 -5.05
C PHE A 164 -6.23 -12.37 -5.83
N ALA A 165 -7.08 -12.50 -6.87
CA ALA A 165 -7.08 -13.67 -7.74
C ALA A 165 -5.73 -13.86 -8.43
N HIS A 166 -5.05 -12.77 -8.82
CA HIS A 166 -3.70 -12.83 -9.37
C HIS A 166 -2.75 -13.58 -8.44
N TYR A 167 -2.68 -13.19 -7.17
CA TYR A 167 -1.79 -13.81 -6.17
C TYR A 167 -2.18 -15.25 -5.84
N ARG A 168 -3.46 -15.58 -5.89
CA ARG A 168 -3.95 -16.96 -5.70
C ARG A 168 -3.50 -17.88 -6.83
N ASN A 169 -3.53 -17.40 -8.06
CA ASN A 169 -3.18 -18.18 -9.26
C ASN A 169 -1.67 -18.42 -9.39
N LEU A 170 -0.83 -17.73 -8.63
CA LEU A 170 0.62 -17.93 -8.59
C LEU A 170 1.06 -19.07 -7.66
N LYS A 171 0.13 -19.72 -6.94
CA LYS A 171 0.38 -20.79 -5.94
C LYS A 171 -0.13 -22.13 -6.42
#